data_e13203e199731ddd0d91f341155dce81
#
_entry.id   e13203e199731ddd0d91f341155dce81
#
_cell.length_a   1.000
_cell.length_b   1.000
_cell.length_c   1.000
_cell.angle_alpha   90.00
_cell.angle_beta   90.00
_cell.angle_gamma   90.00
#
_symmetry.space_group_name_H-M   'P 1'
#
loop_
_entity.id
_entity.type
_entity.pdbx_description
1 polymer ?
#
loop_
_entity_poly.entity_id
_entity_poly.type
_entity_poly.pdbx_seq_one_letter_code
_entity_poly.pdbx_strand_id
1 'polypeptide(L)'
;VAPQLNDWGQTSADQTIELTQYFLTHYIINPSKVYINGYSGGGETLSLVLAKQPELYTAALMCSSQWDGAYEPVVEMKTPVYFVIGESDEYYGSEPFKEAYQQIHEFYKEQGLPESEIDKLVVLDVKDKDYFEGTPVTYQHGGGYLFCRDKEIMGWLFNQ
;
A
#
# COMPACT_ATOMS: atom_id res chain seq x y z
N VAL A 1 4.77 14.64 -0.45
CA VAL A 1 5.20 14.77 -1.86
C VAL A 1 4.35 13.87 -2.74
N ALA A 2 3.92 14.36 -3.90
CA ALA A 2 3.16 13.59 -4.88
C ALA A 2 3.87 13.71 -6.24
N PRO A 3 4.76 12.78 -6.59
CA PRO A 3 5.45 12.85 -7.87
C PRO A 3 4.48 12.51 -9.02
N GLN A 4 4.72 13.10 -10.17
CA GLN A 4 4.12 12.62 -11.40
C GLN A 4 4.97 11.49 -11.94
N LEU A 5 4.37 10.30 -12.10
CA LEU A 5 5.05 9.11 -12.61
C LEU A 5 5.12 9.14 -14.14
N ASN A 6 6.18 8.56 -14.70
CA ASN A 6 6.36 8.41 -16.15
C ASN A 6 5.66 7.16 -16.70
N ASP A 7 5.61 6.12 -15.89
CA ASP A 7 4.92 4.85 -16.13
C ASP A 7 4.41 4.30 -14.80
N TRP A 8 3.96 3.06 -14.76
CA TRP A 8 3.56 2.38 -13.52
C TRP A 8 4.54 1.25 -13.17
N GLY A 9 5.68 1.20 -13.85
CA GLY A 9 6.68 0.16 -13.77
C GLY A 9 7.97 0.56 -13.05
N GLN A 10 9.03 -0.12 -13.45
CA GLN A 10 10.36 -0.03 -12.80
C GLN A 10 10.97 1.37 -12.82
N THR A 11 10.78 2.12 -13.92
CA THR A 11 11.34 3.48 -14.05
C THR A 11 10.76 4.40 -12.98
N SER A 12 9.44 4.37 -12.80
CA SER A 12 8.76 5.18 -11.79
C SER A 12 9.06 4.68 -10.36
N ALA A 13 9.26 3.38 -10.17
CA ALA A 13 9.69 2.83 -8.88
C ALA A 13 11.09 3.37 -8.51
N ASP A 14 12.05 3.33 -9.42
CA ASP A 14 13.41 3.84 -9.19
C ASP A 14 13.39 5.35 -8.90
N GLN A 15 12.64 6.12 -9.67
CA GLN A 15 12.46 7.57 -9.45
C GLN A 15 11.82 7.86 -8.08
N THR A 16 10.87 7.06 -7.64
CA THR A 16 10.23 7.21 -6.32
C THR A 16 11.22 6.94 -5.19
N ILE A 17 12.05 5.92 -5.34
CA ILE A 17 13.11 5.58 -4.39
C ILE A 17 14.13 6.73 -4.31
N GLU A 18 14.66 7.17 -5.47
CA GLU A 18 15.62 8.28 -5.54
C GLU A 18 15.06 9.57 -4.93
N LEU A 19 13.79 9.88 -5.21
CA LEU A 19 13.11 11.03 -4.63
C LEU A 19 13.00 10.94 -3.10
N THR A 20 12.62 9.77 -2.58
CA THR A 20 12.53 9.53 -1.13
C THR A 20 13.89 9.69 -0.47
N GLN A 21 14.93 9.09 -1.03
CA GLN A 21 16.32 9.22 -0.54
C GLN A 21 16.81 10.67 -0.60
N TYR A 22 16.48 11.40 -1.65
CA TYR A 22 16.80 12.82 -1.77
C TYR A 22 16.19 13.62 -0.61
N PHE A 23 14.91 13.41 -0.31
CA PHE A 23 14.27 14.12 0.82
C PHE A 23 14.87 13.72 2.16
N LEU A 24 15.17 12.45 2.38
CA LEU A 24 15.80 11.97 3.62
C LEU A 24 17.20 12.54 3.84
N THR A 25 17.93 12.83 2.76
CA THR A 25 19.31 13.38 2.86
C THR A 25 19.37 14.90 2.92
N HIS A 26 18.39 15.60 2.33
CA HIS A 26 18.46 17.06 2.19
C HIS A 26 17.54 17.82 3.14
N TYR A 27 16.62 17.14 3.82
CA TYR A 27 15.66 17.75 4.74
C TYR A 27 15.69 17.08 6.10
N ILE A 28 15.28 17.80 7.13
CA ILE A 28 15.14 17.27 8.49
C ILE A 28 13.83 16.46 8.55
N ILE A 29 13.92 15.17 8.25
CA ILE A 29 12.81 14.23 8.25
C ILE A 29 13.08 13.15 9.30
N ASN A 30 12.06 12.80 10.08
CA ASN A 30 12.16 11.64 10.95
C ASN A 30 12.05 10.35 10.11
N PRO A 31 13.10 9.53 9.99
CA PRO A 31 13.08 8.34 9.15
C PRO A 31 12.08 7.27 9.63
N SER A 32 11.66 7.33 10.90
CA SER A 32 10.62 6.45 11.45
C SER A 32 9.19 6.96 11.17
N LYS A 33 9.02 7.96 10.32
CA LYS A 33 7.72 8.54 9.94
C LYS A 33 7.67 8.86 8.45
N VAL A 34 8.11 7.93 7.63
CA VAL A 34 8.06 8.00 6.17
C VAL A 34 7.05 6.98 5.67
N TYR A 35 5.97 7.46 5.12
CA TYR A 35 4.86 6.63 4.64
C TYR A 35 4.73 6.73 3.13
N ILE A 36 4.31 5.65 2.50
CA ILE A 36 4.07 5.63 1.05
C ILE A 36 2.62 5.22 0.77
N ASN A 37 1.99 5.94 -0.16
CA ASN A 37 0.63 5.65 -0.60
C ASN A 37 0.59 5.57 -2.12
N GLY A 38 -0.07 4.54 -2.64
CA GLY A 38 -0.28 4.33 -4.08
C GLY A 38 -1.73 4.00 -4.39
N TYR A 39 -2.31 4.72 -5.37
CA TYR A 39 -3.65 4.48 -5.88
C TYR A 39 -3.57 4.05 -7.35
N SER A 40 -4.35 3.02 -7.72
CA SER A 40 -4.40 2.51 -9.10
C SER A 40 -2.99 2.16 -9.61
N GLY A 41 -2.57 2.62 -10.78
CA GLY A 41 -1.20 2.43 -11.27
C GLY A 41 -0.09 2.90 -10.32
N GLY A 42 -0.38 3.89 -9.44
CA GLY A 42 0.54 4.27 -8.36
C GLY A 42 0.75 3.16 -7.32
N GLY A 43 -0.24 2.29 -7.12
CA GLY A 43 -0.11 1.10 -6.28
C GLY A 43 0.76 0.01 -6.93
N GLU A 44 0.65 -0.19 -8.24
CA GLU A 44 1.57 -1.08 -9.00
C GLU A 44 3.02 -0.61 -8.80
N THR A 45 3.29 0.68 -9.03
CA THR A 45 4.61 1.28 -8.77
C THR A 45 5.05 1.10 -7.32
N LEU A 46 4.13 1.30 -6.34
CA LEU A 46 4.44 1.16 -4.91
C LEU A 46 4.89 -0.26 -4.58
N SER A 47 4.24 -1.28 -5.13
CA SER A 47 4.64 -2.69 -4.91
C SER A 47 6.06 -2.97 -5.40
N LEU A 48 6.46 -2.36 -6.53
CA LEU A 48 7.82 -2.45 -7.07
C LEU A 48 8.84 -1.69 -6.22
N VAL A 49 8.44 -0.56 -5.61
CA VAL A 49 9.27 0.20 -4.65
C VAL A 49 9.54 -0.67 -3.42
N LEU A 50 8.49 -1.28 -2.85
CA LEU A 50 8.62 -2.14 -1.66
C LEU A 50 9.38 -3.43 -1.94
N ALA A 51 9.33 -3.95 -3.17
CA ALA A 51 10.14 -5.08 -3.58
C ALA A 51 11.65 -4.77 -3.65
N LYS A 52 12.03 -3.50 -3.70
CA LYS A 52 13.43 -3.05 -3.81
C LYS A 52 13.99 -2.48 -2.51
N GLN A 53 13.26 -1.57 -1.88
CA GLN A 53 13.72 -0.82 -0.70
C GLN A 53 12.58 -0.57 0.30
N PRO A 54 12.00 -1.63 0.88
CA PRO A 54 10.91 -1.51 1.85
C PRO A 54 11.34 -0.77 3.13
N GLU A 55 12.62 -0.82 3.48
CA GLU A 55 13.20 -0.20 4.67
C GLU A 55 13.16 1.34 4.66
N LEU A 56 12.89 1.95 3.51
CA LEU A 56 12.71 3.40 3.43
C LEU A 56 11.38 3.88 4.04
N TYR A 57 10.46 2.96 4.27
CA TYR A 57 9.08 3.32 4.64
C TYR A 57 8.65 2.66 5.95
N THR A 58 8.03 3.47 6.80
CA THR A 58 7.44 3.01 8.07
C THR A 58 6.21 2.15 7.83
N ALA A 59 5.39 2.50 6.85
CA ALA A 59 4.25 1.71 6.40
C ALA A 59 3.80 2.14 5.00
N ALA A 60 3.01 1.27 4.36
CA ALA A 60 2.46 1.48 3.03
C ALA A 60 0.93 1.35 3.01
N LEU A 61 0.28 2.20 2.20
CA LEU A 61 -1.15 2.15 1.91
C LEU A 61 -1.36 1.94 0.41
N MET A 62 -1.96 0.82 0.04
CA MET A 62 -2.32 0.51 -1.35
C MET A 62 -3.81 0.63 -1.55
N CYS A 63 -4.23 1.46 -2.49
CA CYS A 63 -5.63 1.74 -2.78
C CYS A 63 -5.99 1.32 -4.20
N SER A 64 -7.01 0.48 -4.37
CA SER A 64 -7.60 0.10 -5.67
C SER A 64 -6.55 -0.23 -6.73
N SER A 65 -5.75 -1.27 -6.51
CA SER A 65 -4.61 -1.63 -7.35
C SER A 65 -4.34 -3.14 -7.32
N GLN A 66 -3.17 -3.54 -7.78
CA GLN A 66 -2.63 -4.90 -7.70
C GLN A 66 -1.17 -4.87 -7.21
N TRP A 67 -0.64 -6.05 -6.88
CA TRP A 67 0.76 -6.21 -6.48
C TRP A 67 1.57 -6.82 -7.63
N ASP A 68 2.62 -6.12 -8.07
CA ASP A 68 3.49 -6.55 -9.18
C ASP A 68 4.93 -6.88 -8.72
N GLY A 69 5.28 -6.58 -7.48
CA GLY A 69 6.62 -6.78 -6.93
C GLY A 69 6.82 -8.16 -6.30
N ALA A 70 8.05 -8.45 -5.88
CA ALA A 70 8.34 -9.57 -4.99
C ALA A 70 7.81 -9.30 -3.58
N TYR A 71 7.36 -10.33 -2.87
CA TYR A 71 6.81 -10.20 -1.52
C TYR A 71 7.91 -10.33 -0.43
N GLU A 72 8.95 -11.09 -0.71
CA GLU A 72 9.97 -11.45 0.26
C GLU A 72 10.62 -10.23 0.94
N PRO A 73 11.02 -9.14 0.23
CA PRO A 73 11.65 -7.99 0.89
C PRO A 73 10.74 -7.32 1.93
N VAL A 74 9.42 -7.20 1.64
CA VAL A 74 8.44 -6.65 2.58
C VAL A 74 8.32 -7.51 3.83
N VAL A 75 8.30 -8.83 3.65
CA VAL A 75 8.20 -9.79 4.74
C VAL A 75 9.46 -9.82 5.59
N GLU A 76 10.65 -9.79 4.97
CA GLU A 76 11.94 -9.75 5.65
C GLU A 76 12.09 -8.49 6.51
N MET A 77 11.71 -7.34 5.97
CA MET A 77 11.78 -6.04 6.65
C MET A 77 10.61 -5.79 7.60
N LYS A 78 9.57 -6.63 7.54
CA LYS A 78 8.32 -6.46 8.29
C LYS A 78 7.69 -5.08 8.07
N THR A 79 7.76 -4.58 6.84
CA THR A 79 7.15 -3.30 6.50
C THR A 79 5.62 -3.45 6.46
N PRO A 80 4.85 -2.74 7.31
CA PRO A 80 3.41 -2.87 7.35
C PRO A 80 2.74 -2.41 6.05
N VAL A 81 1.79 -3.19 5.54
CA VAL A 81 1.03 -2.88 4.31
C VAL A 81 -0.46 -2.97 4.57
N TYR A 82 -1.19 -1.91 4.21
CA TYR A 82 -2.64 -1.87 4.20
C TYR A 82 -3.15 -1.89 2.76
N PHE A 83 -3.94 -2.89 2.43
CA PHE A 83 -4.65 -3.01 1.17
C PHE A 83 -6.09 -2.56 1.36
N VAL A 84 -6.56 -1.60 0.57
CA VAL A 84 -7.96 -1.19 0.55
C VAL A 84 -8.49 -1.11 -0.88
N ILE A 85 -9.66 -1.72 -1.10
CA ILE A 85 -10.28 -1.80 -2.41
C ILE A 85 -11.80 -1.95 -2.28
N GLY A 86 -12.54 -1.48 -3.26
CA GLY A 86 -13.96 -1.80 -3.37
C GLY A 86 -14.18 -3.27 -3.77
N GLU A 87 -15.17 -3.93 -3.19
CA GLU A 87 -15.52 -5.33 -3.50
C GLU A 87 -15.74 -5.56 -5.00
N SER A 88 -16.35 -4.58 -5.66
CA SER A 88 -16.66 -4.60 -7.09
C SER A 88 -15.87 -3.52 -7.85
N ASP A 89 -14.59 -3.31 -7.48
CA ASP A 89 -13.72 -2.40 -8.22
C ASP A 89 -13.73 -2.76 -9.71
N GLU A 90 -14.11 -1.81 -10.54
CA GLU A 90 -14.40 -2.04 -11.96
C GLU A 90 -13.14 -2.24 -12.81
N TYR A 91 -11.97 -1.96 -12.24
CA TYR A 91 -10.70 -2.02 -12.96
C TYR A 91 -9.90 -3.28 -12.61
N TYR A 92 -9.65 -3.51 -11.31
CA TYR A 92 -8.85 -4.63 -10.83
C TYR A 92 -9.71 -5.76 -10.23
N GLY A 93 -10.94 -5.46 -9.76
CA GLY A 93 -11.62 -6.36 -8.84
C GLY A 93 -10.90 -6.44 -7.49
N SER A 94 -11.44 -7.19 -6.55
CA SER A 94 -10.81 -7.35 -5.23
C SER A 94 -9.83 -8.52 -5.14
N GLU A 95 -9.83 -9.43 -6.09
CA GLU A 95 -9.03 -10.67 -6.05
C GLU A 95 -7.51 -10.42 -6.01
N PRO A 96 -6.90 -9.51 -6.80
CA PRO A 96 -5.45 -9.29 -6.74
C PRO A 96 -4.96 -8.88 -5.35
N PHE A 97 -5.73 -8.07 -4.61
CA PHE A 97 -5.35 -7.72 -3.23
C PHE A 97 -5.59 -8.85 -2.24
N LYS A 98 -6.61 -9.67 -2.44
CA LYS A 98 -6.81 -10.90 -1.64
C LYS A 98 -5.64 -11.87 -1.81
N GLU A 99 -5.20 -12.07 -3.04
CA GLU A 99 -4.04 -12.91 -3.35
C GLU A 99 -2.76 -12.35 -2.72
N ALA A 100 -2.49 -11.07 -2.88
CA ALA A 100 -1.32 -10.41 -2.29
C ALA A 100 -1.32 -10.51 -0.75
N TYR A 101 -2.47 -10.23 -0.12
CA TYR A 101 -2.64 -10.39 1.32
C TYR A 101 -2.35 -11.82 1.76
N GLN A 102 -2.92 -12.82 1.09
CA GLN A 102 -2.72 -14.22 1.42
C GLN A 102 -1.25 -14.64 1.31
N GLN A 103 -0.56 -14.22 0.25
CA GLN A 103 0.85 -14.53 0.05
C GLN A 103 1.73 -13.95 1.17
N ILE A 104 1.58 -12.66 1.49
CA ILE A 104 2.33 -12.01 2.57
C ILE A 104 2.01 -12.67 3.92
N HIS A 105 0.74 -12.95 4.17
CA HIS A 105 0.26 -13.59 5.40
C HIS A 105 0.86 -15.00 5.57
N GLU A 106 0.89 -15.80 4.50
CA GLU A 106 1.48 -17.14 4.53
C GLU A 106 2.99 -17.08 4.78
N PHE A 107 3.72 -16.17 4.14
CA PHE A 107 5.15 -15.98 4.40
C PHE A 107 5.43 -15.64 5.88
N TYR A 108 4.62 -14.80 6.50
CA TYR A 108 4.75 -14.52 7.93
C TYR A 108 4.45 -15.74 8.81
N LYS A 109 3.45 -16.55 8.43
CA LYS A 109 3.18 -17.84 9.11
C LYS A 109 4.33 -18.81 9.01
N GLU A 110 4.94 -18.94 7.84
CA GLU A 110 6.11 -19.79 7.62
C GLU A 110 7.32 -19.34 8.45
N GLN A 111 7.44 -18.03 8.73
CA GLN A 111 8.42 -17.47 9.67
C GLN A 111 8.05 -17.68 11.15
N GLY A 112 6.88 -18.25 11.43
CA GLY A 112 6.40 -18.56 12.79
C GLY A 112 5.81 -17.38 13.54
N LEU A 113 5.39 -16.32 12.86
CA LEU A 113 4.71 -15.20 13.52
C LEU A 113 3.31 -15.63 13.97
N PRO A 114 2.88 -15.22 15.18
CA PRO A 114 1.51 -15.44 15.61
C PRO A 114 0.55 -14.52 14.86
N GLU A 115 -0.70 -14.95 14.67
CA GLU A 115 -1.74 -14.22 13.95
C GLU A 115 -1.88 -12.77 14.40
N SER A 116 -1.86 -12.53 15.71
CA SER A 116 -1.97 -11.18 16.30
C SER A 116 -0.81 -10.22 15.97
N GLU A 117 0.32 -10.73 15.49
CA GLU A 117 1.40 -9.92 14.94
C GLU A 117 1.23 -9.73 13.45
N ILE A 118 0.80 -10.77 12.74
CA ILE A 118 0.53 -10.70 11.29
C ILE A 118 -0.57 -9.66 11.00
N ASP A 119 -1.65 -9.65 11.78
CA ASP A 119 -2.76 -8.68 11.67
C ASP A 119 -2.32 -7.20 11.80
N LYS A 120 -1.17 -6.95 12.41
CA LYS A 120 -0.60 -5.60 12.48
C LYS A 120 0.24 -5.25 11.26
N LEU A 121 0.85 -6.26 10.63
CA LEU A 121 1.78 -6.09 9.52
C LEU A 121 1.08 -6.10 8.16
N VAL A 122 -0.02 -6.84 8.02
CA VAL A 122 -0.76 -6.88 6.77
C VAL A 122 -2.25 -6.82 7.02
N VAL A 123 -2.92 -5.88 6.37
CA VAL A 123 -4.37 -5.66 6.48
C VAL A 123 -4.99 -5.69 5.09
N LEU A 124 -6.11 -6.39 4.97
CA LEU A 124 -6.97 -6.36 3.79
C LEU A 124 -8.35 -5.80 4.16
N ASP A 125 -8.71 -4.70 3.56
CA ASP A 125 -9.98 -3.99 3.76
C ASP A 125 -10.75 -3.92 2.44
N VAL A 126 -11.71 -4.82 2.28
CA VAL A 126 -12.57 -4.86 1.10
C VAL A 126 -13.87 -4.14 1.43
N LYS A 127 -14.03 -2.94 0.89
CA LYS A 127 -15.20 -2.09 1.09
C LYS A 127 -16.37 -2.57 0.24
N ASP A 128 -17.50 -2.79 0.88
CA ASP A 128 -18.76 -3.10 0.20
C ASP A 128 -19.37 -1.85 -0.48
N LYS A 129 -20.50 -2.04 -1.15
CA LYS A 129 -21.20 -0.94 -1.84
C LYS A 129 -21.68 0.15 -0.88
N ASP A 130 -22.01 -0.20 0.37
CA ASP A 130 -22.61 0.72 1.34
C ASP A 130 -21.58 1.80 1.77
N TYR A 131 -20.29 1.45 1.74
CA TYR A 131 -19.19 2.42 1.97
C TYR A 131 -19.21 3.59 0.99
N PHE A 132 -19.65 3.37 -0.24
CA PHE A 132 -19.71 4.38 -1.30
C PHE A 132 -21.03 5.12 -1.37
N GLU A 133 -22.08 4.64 -0.71
CA GLU A 133 -23.42 5.27 -0.73
C GLU A 133 -23.39 6.69 -0.13
N GLY A 134 -24.05 7.63 -0.82
CA GLY A 134 -24.09 9.03 -0.39
C GLY A 134 -22.80 9.83 -0.61
N THR A 135 -21.79 9.23 -1.20
CA THR A 135 -20.53 9.90 -1.57
C THR A 135 -20.59 10.43 -3.02
N PRO A 136 -19.68 11.33 -3.44
CA PRO A 136 -19.60 11.75 -4.83
C PRO A 136 -18.98 10.69 -5.76
N VAL A 137 -18.52 9.57 -5.24
CA VAL A 137 -17.89 8.47 -6.00
C VAL A 137 -18.99 7.64 -6.64
N THR A 138 -18.97 7.54 -7.97
CA THR A 138 -20.00 6.86 -8.76
C THR A 138 -19.60 5.45 -9.21
N TYR A 139 -18.36 5.05 -8.97
CA TYR A 139 -17.79 3.74 -9.27
C TYR A 139 -16.70 3.40 -8.24
N GLN A 140 -16.57 2.13 -7.86
CA GLN A 140 -15.76 1.75 -6.71
C GLN A 140 -14.27 1.98 -6.92
N HIS A 141 -13.77 1.83 -8.15
CA HIS A 141 -12.37 2.14 -8.45
C HIS A 141 -11.99 3.59 -8.06
N GLY A 142 -12.91 4.53 -8.20
CA GLY A 142 -12.72 5.92 -7.77
C GLY A 142 -12.58 6.14 -6.25
N GLY A 143 -12.64 5.08 -5.46
CA GLY A 143 -12.63 5.13 -3.99
C GLY A 143 -11.36 5.66 -3.33
N GLY A 144 -10.24 5.72 -4.06
CA GLY A 144 -8.96 6.19 -3.49
C GLY A 144 -9.06 7.55 -2.79
N TYR A 145 -9.91 8.44 -3.29
CA TYR A 145 -10.22 9.71 -2.66
C TYR A 145 -10.88 9.55 -1.26
N LEU A 146 -11.76 8.56 -1.09
CA LEU A 146 -12.42 8.28 0.20
C LEU A 146 -11.44 7.60 1.16
N PHE A 147 -10.69 6.61 0.71
CA PHE A 147 -9.75 5.84 1.51
C PHE A 147 -8.69 6.74 2.17
N CYS A 148 -8.14 7.70 1.42
CA CYS A 148 -7.16 8.67 1.96
C CYS A 148 -7.77 9.71 2.91
N ARG A 149 -9.07 9.67 3.19
CA ARG A 149 -9.80 10.52 4.16
C ARG A 149 -10.50 9.73 5.24
N ASP A 150 -10.48 8.43 5.12
CA ASP A 150 -11.03 7.53 6.12
C ASP A 150 -10.15 7.55 7.38
N LYS A 151 -10.78 7.82 8.53
CA LYS A 151 -10.07 8.00 9.80
C LYS A 151 -9.44 6.69 10.31
N GLU A 152 -10.06 5.56 10.02
CA GLU A 152 -9.58 4.25 10.45
C GLU A 152 -8.35 3.86 9.62
N ILE A 153 -8.44 3.99 8.30
CA ILE A 153 -7.35 3.70 7.36
C ILE A 153 -6.14 4.61 7.63
N MET A 154 -6.37 5.93 7.69
CA MET A 154 -5.29 6.88 7.93
C MET A 154 -4.77 6.81 9.37
N GLY A 155 -5.64 6.47 10.33
CA GLY A 155 -5.25 6.19 11.71
C GLY A 155 -4.33 4.99 11.81
N TRP A 156 -4.64 3.90 11.10
CA TRP A 156 -3.75 2.74 11.04
C TRP A 156 -2.39 3.12 10.45
N LEU A 157 -2.38 3.81 9.30
CA LEU A 157 -1.13 4.18 8.60
C LEU A 157 -0.19 5.01 9.50
N PHE A 158 -0.72 6.02 10.21
CA PHE A 158 0.11 6.94 10.99
C PHE A 158 0.43 6.46 12.42
N ASN A 159 -0.12 5.34 12.85
CA ASN A 159 0.17 4.73 14.14
C ASN A 159 1.18 3.57 14.08
N GLN A 160 1.78 3.35 12.89
CA GLN A 160 2.86 2.38 12.70
C GLN A 160 4.20 2.90 13.23
#